data_84c036422c74691b64cdf2a23977958d
#
_entry.id   84c036422c74691b64cdf2a23977958d
#
_cell.length_a   1.000
_cell.length_b   1.000
_cell.length_c   1.000
_cell.angle_alpha   90.00
_cell.angle_beta   90.00
_cell.angle_gamma   90.00
#
_symmetry.space_group_name_H-M   'P 1'
#
loop_
_entity.id
_entity.type
_entity.pdbx_description
1 polymer ?
#
loop_
_entity_poly.entity_id
_entity_poly.type
_entity_poly.pdbx_seq_one_letter_code
_entity_poly.pdbx_strand_id
1 'polypeptide(L)'
;MALNQFTNLNFEDIKTSIKDYLRQNSNFSDFDFEGSNLSVLINTLAYNTYITAYNTNMVANESFIDSATLRENVVSLARNIGYVPRSKRAAKATVSINVTGISTTNTSISIDEGVIANSGVNGVNFTYSLPQRITAPSEFGESNGFLEIYQGQLLEKQWVVNLSQANQRYVLPNDSIDTSTLRVYIKENESSNIETEFKEINSIVGVTSTSNTFLIQESSDEKYELLFGDGIFGKKLESNNVIRATYIKTDGKEGNGATFFNFVGAIKDESGALIPTAVARLRVLTPSENGDDIESVQSIRNYAPRRFAAQNRAVTATDYEALLPSIYPNIESVSAYGGEDLNPPQYGRVFIAAKPRNGSFLAESTKTDLLRSLKSYSVAGIVPSFIDLKFLYVELDSYIYYNTNFVGDSNSLRSKITDSVNQYSRSGELNKFGGRFKYSKMTSVIDGVDNAITSNITNVIIRRNLKSMINVFTQYELCFDNQFYNELDSYNIKSTGFSVSGIDGTVYIADKVIQGSNTGNLFLFKLTDDIDVEIVSTNVGTVDYEKGEILIGTINITSTLLPENIIEIQAVPLSNDVLGRK
;
A
#
# COMPACT_ATOMS: atom_id res chain seq x y z
N MET A 1 11.96 -14.17 5.12
CA MET A 1 13.39 -14.57 5.15
C MET A 1 13.55 -15.74 6.09
N ALA A 2 14.45 -16.68 5.79
CA ALA A 2 14.80 -17.72 6.76
C ALA A 2 15.59 -17.07 7.91
N LEU A 3 15.27 -17.45 9.15
CA LEU A 3 16.04 -17.04 10.32
C LEU A 3 17.46 -17.60 10.20
N ASN A 4 18.47 -16.79 10.47
CA ASN A 4 19.84 -17.25 10.50
C ASN A 4 20.06 -18.16 11.72
N GLN A 5 20.62 -19.32 11.49
CA GLN A 5 20.94 -20.26 12.54
C GLN A 5 22.42 -20.08 12.96
N PHE A 6 22.63 -19.49 14.14
CA PHE A 6 23.98 -19.23 14.68
C PHE A 6 24.51 -20.36 15.55
N THR A 7 23.62 -21.20 16.11
CA THR A 7 23.96 -22.33 16.98
C THR A 7 23.24 -23.58 16.51
N ASN A 8 23.79 -24.75 16.86
CA ASN A 8 23.12 -26.01 16.55
C ASN A 8 21.83 -26.16 17.39
N LEU A 9 20.68 -26.34 16.68
CA LEU A 9 19.35 -26.54 17.28
C LEU A 9 18.88 -28.01 17.16
N ASN A 10 19.77 -28.96 16.96
CA ASN A 10 19.45 -30.38 16.97
C ASN A 10 19.72 -30.96 18.36
N PHE A 11 18.64 -31.37 19.03
CA PHE A 11 18.74 -31.96 20.38
C PHE A 11 19.59 -33.24 20.42
N GLU A 12 19.47 -34.13 19.44
CA GLU A 12 20.21 -35.38 19.36
C GLU A 12 21.71 -35.14 19.11
N ASP A 13 22.06 -34.14 18.30
CA ASP A 13 23.47 -33.77 18.09
C ASP A 13 24.10 -33.23 19.38
N ILE A 14 23.38 -32.41 20.13
CA ILE A 14 23.81 -31.86 21.41
C ILE A 14 24.01 -33.02 22.42
N LYS A 15 23.05 -33.94 22.51
CA LYS A 15 23.11 -35.11 23.36
C LYS A 15 24.31 -36.01 22.99
N THR A 16 24.51 -36.24 21.70
CA THR A 16 25.63 -37.02 21.18
C THR A 16 26.96 -36.38 21.54
N SER A 17 27.09 -35.08 21.37
CA SER A 17 28.29 -34.32 21.73
C SER A 17 28.62 -34.44 23.24
N ILE A 18 27.59 -34.38 24.09
CA ILE A 18 27.77 -34.59 25.54
C ILE A 18 28.23 -36.01 25.81
N LYS A 19 27.63 -37.02 25.19
CA LYS A 19 28.05 -38.42 25.33
C LYS A 19 29.49 -38.65 24.85
N ASP A 20 29.88 -38.08 23.73
CA ASP A 20 31.23 -38.19 23.18
C ASP A 20 32.28 -37.53 24.08
N TYR A 21 31.95 -36.41 24.71
CA TYR A 21 32.80 -35.81 25.73
C TYR A 21 32.97 -36.71 26.94
N LEU A 22 31.89 -37.36 27.42
CA LEU A 22 31.98 -38.33 28.54
C LEU A 22 32.77 -39.60 28.21
N ARG A 23 32.73 -40.08 26.96
CA ARG A 23 33.53 -41.21 26.48
C ARG A 23 35.04 -40.98 26.59
N GLN A 24 35.47 -39.74 26.51
CA GLN A 24 36.86 -39.35 26.67
C GLN A 24 37.31 -39.40 28.14
N ASN A 25 36.36 -39.49 29.10
CA ASN A 25 36.62 -39.53 30.53
C ASN A 25 36.33 -40.93 31.07
N SER A 26 37.36 -41.69 31.41
CA SER A 26 37.29 -43.08 31.90
C SER A 26 36.51 -43.27 33.21
N ASN A 27 36.16 -42.20 33.90
CA ASN A 27 35.47 -42.28 35.20
C ASN A 27 33.94 -42.45 35.06
N PHE A 28 33.38 -42.38 33.83
CA PHE A 28 31.95 -42.52 33.56
C PHE A 28 31.71 -43.74 32.68
N SER A 29 31.00 -44.75 33.20
CA SER A 29 30.76 -46.02 32.49
C SER A 29 29.28 -46.29 32.19
N ASP A 30 28.34 -45.51 32.75
CA ASP A 30 26.91 -45.80 32.74
C ASP A 30 26.06 -44.83 31.90
N PHE A 31 26.71 -43.99 31.10
CA PHE A 31 26.04 -42.91 30.36
C PHE A 31 25.33 -43.37 29.08
N ASP A 32 25.64 -44.55 28.55
CA ASP A 32 25.00 -45.08 27.33
C ASP A 32 23.72 -45.89 27.61
N PHE A 33 23.47 -46.26 28.87
CA PHE A 33 22.26 -46.98 29.26
C PHE A 33 21.08 -46.02 29.42
N GLU A 34 20.06 -46.14 28.58
CA GLU A 34 18.95 -45.17 28.54
C GLU A 34 18.14 -45.04 29.83
N GLY A 35 18.10 -46.08 30.65
CA GLY A 35 17.44 -46.08 31.96
C GLY A 35 18.31 -45.61 33.13
N SER A 36 19.56 -45.23 32.89
CA SER A 36 20.46 -44.80 33.95
C SER A 36 20.15 -43.38 34.43
N ASN A 37 20.45 -43.11 35.71
CA ASN A 37 20.32 -41.75 36.26
C ASN A 37 21.25 -40.77 35.52
N LEU A 38 22.37 -41.21 35.02
CA LEU A 38 23.32 -40.39 34.26
C LEU A 38 22.75 -40.05 32.89
N SER A 39 22.04 -40.96 32.22
CA SER A 39 21.35 -40.69 30.97
C SER A 39 20.24 -39.64 31.14
N VAL A 40 19.49 -39.65 32.25
CA VAL A 40 18.50 -38.62 32.59
C VAL A 40 19.15 -37.25 32.77
N LEU A 41 20.30 -37.20 33.45
CA LEU A 41 21.06 -35.94 33.60
C LEU A 41 21.59 -35.43 32.26
N ILE A 42 22.09 -36.29 31.38
CA ILE A 42 22.53 -35.93 30.02
C ILE A 42 21.36 -35.35 29.23
N ASN A 43 20.19 -35.98 29.26
CA ASN A 43 18.99 -35.46 28.60
C ASN A 43 18.59 -34.07 29.14
N THR A 44 18.65 -33.89 30.47
CA THR A 44 18.37 -32.60 31.11
C THR A 44 19.35 -31.50 30.69
N LEU A 45 20.68 -31.85 30.66
CA LEU A 45 21.71 -30.93 30.19
C LEU A 45 21.54 -30.60 28.70
N ALA A 46 21.27 -31.62 27.88
CA ALA A 46 21.03 -31.44 26.44
C ALA A 46 19.80 -30.54 26.20
N TYR A 47 18.73 -30.74 26.98
CA TYR A 47 17.54 -29.89 26.90
C TYR A 47 17.83 -28.44 27.31
N ASN A 48 18.52 -28.23 28.41
CA ASN A 48 18.93 -26.89 28.85
C ASN A 48 19.82 -26.20 27.80
N THR A 49 20.78 -26.94 27.24
CA THR A 49 21.67 -26.43 26.18
C THR A 49 20.86 -26.09 24.93
N TYR A 50 19.89 -26.91 24.53
CA TYR A 50 18.98 -26.65 23.42
C TYR A 50 18.18 -25.36 23.64
N ILE A 51 17.56 -25.19 24.81
CA ILE A 51 16.81 -23.97 25.15
C ILE A 51 17.72 -22.73 25.16
N THR A 52 18.95 -22.87 25.72
CA THR A 52 19.92 -21.77 25.72
C THR A 52 20.36 -21.42 24.29
N ALA A 53 20.61 -22.41 23.44
CA ALA A 53 20.95 -22.22 22.04
C ALA A 53 19.80 -21.56 21.26
N TYR A 54 18.56 -21.98 21.52
CA TYR A 54 17.36 -21.36 20.94
C TYR A 54 17.23 -19.90 21.34
N ASN A 55 17.33 -19.58 22.63
CA ASN A 55 17.29 -18.22 23.13
C ASN A 55 18.42 -17.36 22.55
N THR A 56 19.62 -17.91 22.42
CA THR A 56 20.76 -17.21 21.80
C THR A 56 20.50 -16.90 20.33
N ASN A 57 19.94 -17.84 19.56
CA ASN A 57 19.55 -17.61 18.18
C ASN A 57 18.46 -16.54 18.08
N MET A 58 17.46 -16.57 18.97
CA MET A 58 16.40 -15.54 19.01
C MET A 58 16.99 -14.15 19.27
N VAL A 59 17.82 -13.99 20.30
CA VAL A 59 18.46 -12.70 20.64
C VAL A 59 19.34 -12.21 19.49
N ALA A 60 20.12 -13.12 18.89
CA ALA A 60 20.97 -12.76 17.75
C ALA A 60 20.16 -12.30 16.54
N ASN A 61 19.08 -13.00 16.21
CA ASN A 61 18.19 -12.59 15.10
C ASN A 61 17.46 -11.28 15.40
N GLU A 62 17.02 -11.05 16.64
CA GLU A 62 16.34 -9.81 17.03
C GLU A 62 17.28 -8.59 17.12
N SER A 63 18.60 -8.78 17.02
CA SER A 63 19.59 -7.69 17.03
C SER A 63 19.79 -7.02 15.66
N PHE A 64 19.26 -7.59 14.58
CA PHE A 64 19.40 -7.05 13.22
C PHE A 64 18.04 -6.75 12.61
N ILE A 65 17.91 -5.58 11.97
CA ILE A 65 16.65 -5.13 11.36
C ILE A 65 16.12 -6.10 10.30
N ASP A 66 17.01 -6.79 9.58
CA ASP A 66 16.64 -7.73 8.52
C ASP A 66 16.05 -9.05 9.06
N SER A 67 16.45 -9.49 10.25
CA SER A 67 16.06 -10.77 10.83
C SER A 67 15.12 -10.64 12.03
N ALA A 68 15.03 -9.47 12.68
CA ALA A 68 14.16 -9.23 13.83
C ALA A 68 12.69 -9.50 13.47
N THR A 69 11.94 -10.19 14.29
CA THR A 69 10.54 -10.58 14.07
C THR A 69 9.56 -9.78 14.90
N LEU A 70 9.98 -9.38 16.11
CA LEU A 70 9.16 -8.60 17.01
C LEU A 70 9.12 -7.14 16.56
N ARG A 71 7.89 -6.58 16.42
CA ARG A 71 7.68 -5.20 15.98
C ARG A 71 8.48 -4.21 16.84
N GLU A 72 8.45 -4.35 18.14
CA GLU A 72 9.15 -3.45 19.08
C GLU A 72 10.66 -3.37 18.81
N ASN A 73 11.29 -4.52 18.53
CA ASN A 73 12.70 -4.60 18.22
C ASN A 73 13.01 -3.95 16.86
N VAL A 74 12.19 -4.24 15.83
CA VAL A 74 12.34 -3.63 14.50
C VAL A 74 12.18 -2.11 14.58
N VAL A 75 11.17 -1.62 15.30
CA VAL A 75 10.94 -0.18 15.52
C VAL A 75 12.10 0.46 16.28
N SER A 76 12.61 -0.22 17.32
CA SER A 76 13.77 0.27 18.09
C SER A 76 15.03 0.37 17.23
N LEU A 77 15.28 -0.63 16.38
CA LEU A 77 16.40 -0.62 15.44
C LEU A 77 16.24 0.45 14.35
N ALA A 78 15.02 0.61 13.81
CA ALA A 78 14.69 1.63 12.83
C ALA A 78 14.86 3.05 13.42
N ARG A 79 14.47 3.26 14.67
CA ARG A 79 14.64 4.53 15.40
C ARG A 79 16.12 4.92 15.52
N ASN A 80 17.03 3.95 15.74
CA ASN A 80 18.47 4.21 15.82
C ASN A 80 19.04 4.80 14.52
N ILE A 81 18.40 4.56 13.38
CA ILE A 81 18.74 5.15 12.08
C ILE A 81 17.83 6.32 11.69
N GLY A 82 17.06 6.87 12.65
CA GLY A 82 16.19 8.03 12.45
C GLY A 82 14.91 7.76 11.65
N TYR A 83 14.47 6.50 11.56
CA TYR A 83 13.21 6.15 10.92
C TYR A 83 12.08 6.08 11.93
N VAL A 84 11.01 6.85 11.70
CA VAL A 84 9.77 6.77 12.48
C VAL A 84 8.74 6.03 11.61
N PRO A 85 8.27 4.86 12.07
CA PRO A 85 7.25 4.12 11.35
C PRO A 85 5.94 4.91 11.26
N ARG A 86 5.21 4.67 10.18
CA ARG A 86 3.91 5.31 9.99
C ARG A 86 2.89 4.75 10.96
N SER A 87 2.18 5.66 11.64
CA SER A 87 1.03 5.34 12.48
C SER A 87 -0.16 4.83 11.67
N LYS A 88 -1.18 4.34 12.33
CA LYS A 88 -2.49 4.12 11.74
C LYS A 88 -3.03 5.44 11.20
N ARG A 89 -3.73 5.42 10.07
CA ARG A 89 -4.27 6.62 9.43
C ARG A 89 -5.77 6.62 9.39
N ALA A 90 -6.35 7.74 9.72
CA ALA A 90 -7.77 7.98 9.59
C ALA A 90 -8.19 8.10 8.12
N ALA A 91 -9.30 7.47 7.76
CA ALA A 91 -9.94 7.72 6.49
C ALA A 91 -10.44 9.18 6.45
N LYS A 92 -10.11 9.89 5.38
CA LYS A 92 -10.40 11.31 5.20
C LYS A 92 -11.42 11.51 4.10
N ALA A 93 -12.45 12.30 4.36
CA ALA A 93 -13.41 12.75 3.35
C ALA A 93 -13.38 14.27 3.20
N THR A 94 -13.57 14.74 1.97
CA THR A 94 -13.81 16.16 1.73
C THR A 94 -15.29 16.37 1.44
N VAL A 95 -15.92 17.24 2.23
CA VAL A 95 -17.35 17.56 2.09
C VAL A 95 -17.54 19.06 1.95
N SER A 96 -18.53 19.47 1.17
CA SER A 96 -19.05 20.83 1.24
C SER A 96 -20.13 20.89 2.31
N ILE A 97 -20.10 21.92 3.13
CA ILE A 97 -21.14 22.20 4.12
C ILE A 97 -21.94 23.43 3.67
N ASN A 98 -23.25 23.31 3.71
CA ASN A 98 -24.17 24.43 3.59
C ASN A 98 -24.96 24.55 4.89
N VAL A 99 -24.88 25.70 5.54
CA VAL A 99 -25.59 26.00 6.78
C VAL A 99 -26.62 27.08 6.50
N THR A 100 -27.86 26.81 6.87
CA THR A 100 -29.00 27.72 6.74
C THR A 100 -29.64 28.01 8.10
N GLY A 101 -30.48 29.01 8.21
CA GLY A 101 -31.17 29.33 9.48
C GLY A 101 -30.31 30.13 10.46
N ILE A 102 -29.27 30.79 9.96
CA ILE A 102 -28.42 31.70 10.72
C ILE A 102 -29.10 33.08 10.80
N SER A 103 -28.98 33.79 11.92
CA SER A 103 -29.42 35.18 11.97
C SER A 103 -28.64 36.06 11.00
N THR A 104 -29.32 36.94 10.27
CA THR A 104 -28.64 37.89 9.36
C THR A 104 -27.75 38.92 10.09
N THR A 105 -27.83 38.96 11.42
CA THR A 105 -26.93 39.77 12.26
C THR A 105 -25.57 39.09 12.52
N ASN A 106 -25.47 37.78 12.34
CA ASN A 106 -24.22 37.03 12.55
C ASN A 106 -23.38 37.11 11.27
N THR A 107 -22.17 37.62 11.39
CA THR A 107 -21.22 37.77 10.29
C THR A 107 -20.36 36.51 10.09
N SER A 108 -20.28 35.65 11.09
CA SER A 108 -19.57 34.37 11.01
C SER A 108 -20.21 33.28 11.87
N ILE A 109 -19.92 32.05 11.53
CA ILE A 109 -20.25 30.86 12.31
C ILE A 109 -19.00 30.06 12.62
N SER A 110 -19.06 29.27 13.65
CA SER A 110 -17.99 28.31 13.96
C SER A 110 -18.53 26.92 14.24
N ILE A 111 -17.72 25.94 13.91
CA ILE A 111 -17.91 24.53 14.23
C ILE A 111 -16.70 24.10 15.04
N ASP A 112 -16.93 23.57 16.24
CA ASP A 112 -15.84 23.14 17.11
C ASP A 112 -15.17 21.86 16.61
N GLU A 113 -13.97 21.64 17.13
CA GLU A 113 -13.28 20.36 16.97
C GLU A 113 -14.05 19.22 17.64
N GLY A 114 -13.85 18.00 17.14
CA GLY A 114 -14.50 16.79 17.64
C GLY A 114 -15.45 16.16 16.62
N VAL A 115 -16.33 15.27 17.07
CA VAL A 115 -17.25 14.52 16.21
C VAL A 115 -18.28 15.46 15.60
N ILE A 116 -18.33 15.54 14.27
CA ILE A 116 -19.26 16.39 13.54
C ILE A 116 -20.16 15.64 12.58
N ALA A 117 -19.81 14.40 12.21
CA ALA A 117 -20.62 13.63 11.28
C ALA A 117 -20.58 12.13 11.59
N ASN A 118 -21.62 11.42 11.14
CA ASN A 118 -21.69 9.97 11.16
C ASN A 118 -21.96 9.45 9.74
N SER A 119 -21.39 8.28 9.43
CA SER A 119 -21.61 7.58 8.15
C SER A 119 -21.61 6.07 8.35
N GLY A 120 -22.35 5.35 7.50
CA GLY A 120 -22.32 3.89 7.43
C GLY A 120 -21.44 3.40 6.29
N VAL A 121 -20.55 2.44 6.59
CA VAL A 121 -19.74 1.74 5.59
C VAL A 121 -19.92 0.23 5.84
N ASN A 122 -20.31 -0.53 4.83
CA ASN A 122 -20.52 -1.99 4.94
C ASN A 122 -21.39 -2.44 6.13
N GLY A 123 -22.41 -1.63 6.49
CA GLY A 123 -23.31 -1.93 7.62
C GLY A 123 -22.75 -1.54 9.00
N VAL A 124 -21.56 -0.98 9.09
CA VAL A 124 -20.97 -0.47 10.34
C VAL A 124 -21.04 1.06 10.34
N ASN A 125 -21.45 1.65 11.48
CA ASN A 125 -21.49 3.08 11.65
C ASN A 125 -20.16 3.61 12.16
N PHE A 126 -19.62 4.61 11.48
CA PHE A 126 -18.39 5.31 11.83
C PHE A 126 -18.67 6.77 12.16
N THR A 127 -17.93 7.30 13.11
CA THR A 127 -17.90 8.73 13.44
C THR A 127 -16.80 9.42 12.67
N TYR A 128 -17.05 10.69 12.30
CA TYR A 128 -16.07 11.55 11.62
C TYR A 128 -15.89 12.84 12.41
N SER A 129 -14.64 13.21 12.62
CA SER A 129 -14.25 14.33 13.47
C SER A 129 -13.50 15.42 12.70
N LEU A 130 -13.61 16.66 13.20
CA LEU A 130 -12.70 17.76 12.85
C LEU A 130 -11.53 17.77 13.83
N PRO A 131 -10.29 17.86 13.36
CA PRO A 131 -9.12 17.94 14.22
C PRO A 131 -8.94 19.31 14.88
N GLN A 132 -9.58 20.35 14.34
CA GLN A 132 -9.53 21.71 14.86
C GLN A 132 -10.82 22.48 14.54
N ARG A 133 -11.12 23.50 15.36
CA ARG A 133 -12.24 24.41 15.15
C ARG A 133 -12.13 25.14 13.82
N ILE A 134 -13.24 25.27 13.11
CA ILE A 134 -13.36 26.00 11.85
C ILE A 134 -14.32 27.18 12.03
N THR A 135 -13.95 28.32 11.47
CA THR A 135 -14.82 29.50 11.39
C THR A 135 -15.06 29.84 9.92
N ALA A 136 -16.31 30.08 9.57
CA ALA A 136 -16.71 30.42 8.20
C ALA A 136 -17.56 31.71 8.22
N PRO A 137 -17.45 32.57 7.19
CA PRO A 137 -18.29 33.76 7.07
C PRO A 137 -19.75 33.36 6.82
N SER A 138 -20.67 34.18 7.31
CA SER A 138 -22.10 34.05 7.08
C SER A 138 -22.60 35.28 6.32
N GLU A 139 -23.31 35.04 5.22
CA GLU A 139 -23.93 36.09 4.40
C GLU A 139 -25.40 35.77 4.17
N PHE A 140 -26.27 36.75 4.36
CA PHE A 140 -27.71 36.61 4.18
C PHE A 140 -28.39 35.46 4.93
N GLY A 141 -27.81 35.05 6.09
CA GLY A 141 -28.34 33.96 6.92
C GLY A 141 -27.91 32.56 6.47
N GLU A 142 -26.95 32.48 5.56
CA GLU A 142 -26.36 31.24 5.06
C GLU A 142 -24.84 31.27 5.17
N SER A 143 -24.23 30.10 5.32
CA SER A 143 -22.78 29.92 5.27
C SER A 143 -22.44 28.67 4.45
N ASN A 144 -21.48 28.82 3.55
CA ASN A 144 -20.99 27.74 2.69
C ASN A 144 -19.49 27.59 2.90
N GLY A 145 -19.02 26.33 2.95
CA GLY A 145 -17.62 26.04 3.13
C GLY A 145 -17.23 24.62 2.72
N PHE A 146 -15.95 24.35 2.80
CA PHE A 146 -15.40 23.01 2.60
C PHE A 146 -14.78 22.53 3.89
N LEU A 147 -15.02 21.25 4.23
CA LEU A 147 -14.50 20.61 5.43
C LEU A 147 -13.74 19.35 5.04
N GLU A 148 -12.59 19.15 5.67
CA GLU A 148 -11.90 17.87 5.70
C GLU A 148 -12.24 17.19 7.01
N ILE A 149 -12.91 16.04 6.92
CA ILE A 149 -13.34 15.26 8.07
C ILE A 149 -12.60 13.93 8.11
N TYR A 150 -12.23 13.51 9.29
CA TYR A 150 -11.41 12.33 9.52
C TYR A 150 -12.18 11.29 10.31
N GLN A 151 -12.13 10.04 9.87
CA GLN A 151 -12.79 8.95 10.57
C GLN A 151 -12.13 8.72 11.94
N GLY A 152 -12.96 8.62 12.96
CA GLY A 152 -12.53 8.38 14.33
C GLY A 152 -13.00 9.44 15.30
N GLN A 153 -12.52 9.33 16.52
CA GLN A 153 -12.88 10.22 17.63
C GLN A 153 -11.68 11.09 18.01
N LEU A 154 -11.89 12.41 18.08
CA LEU A 154 -10.90 13.33 18.63
C LEU A 154 -10.77 13.11 20.13
N LEU A 155 -9.56 12.84 20.59
CA LEU A 155 -9.21 12.66 21.98
C LEU A 155 -8.18 13.71 22.41
N GLU A 156 -8.19 14.01 23.71
CA GLU A 156 -7.25 14.94 24.32
C GLU A 156 -6.51 14.27 25.48
N LYS A 157 -5.22 14.59 25.62
CA LYS A 157 -4.41 14.21 26.78
C LYS A 157 -3.60 15.41 27.26
N GLN A 158 -3.58 15.61 28.58
CA GLN A 158 -2.79 16.67 29.22
C GLN A 158 -1.75 16.07 30.16
N TRP A 159 -0.60 16.76 30.26
CA TRP A 159 0.45 16.50 31.24
C TRP A 159 0.95 17.82 31.82
N VAL A 160 1.32 17.79 33.11
CA VAL A 160 2.04 18.86 33.75
C VAL A 160 3.51 18.51 33.82
N VAL A 161 4.37 19.42 33.36
CA VAL A 161 5.82 19.23 33.37
C VAL A 161 6.35 19.36 34.77
N ASN A 162 7.08 18.36 35.26
CA ASN A 162 7.73 18.36 36.56
C ASN A 162 9.21 17.97 36.39
N LEU A 163 10.08 18.96 36.36
CA LEU A 163 11.52 18.76 36.19
C LEU A 163 12.20 18.11 37.39
N SER A 164 11.52 18.00 38.55
CA SER A 164 12.03 17.26 39.70
C SER A 164 11.87 15.76 39.56
N GLN A 165 11.02 15.31 38.63
CA GLN A 165 10.85 13.90 38.31
C GLN A 165 11.87 13.49 37.24
N ALA A 166 12.82 12.65 37.62
CA ALA A 166 13.76 12.08 36.63
C ALA A 166 13.03 11.24 35.59
N ASN A 167 13.32 11.49 34.30
CA ASN A 167 12.78 10.73 33.17
C ASN A 167 11.25 10.77 33.00
N GLN A 168 10.62 11.94 33.18
CA GLN A 168 9.21 12.11 32.86
C GLN A 168 8.99 11.90 31.36
N ARG A 169 8.07 10.98 31.02
CA ARG A 169 7.75 10.61 29.64
C ARG A 169 6.33 11.06 29.28
N TYR A 170 6.15 11.56 28.06
CA TYR A 170 4.87 12.05 27.55
C TYR A 170 4.32 11.09 26.51
N VAL A 171 3.82 9.94 26.98
CA VAL A 171 3.31 8.86 26.13
C VAL A 171 1.81 9.02 25.93
N LEU A 172 1.35 9.03 24.68
CA LEU A 172 -0.06 9.02 24.33
C LEU A 172 -0.67 7.67 24.77
N PRO A 173 -1.81 7.67 25.48
CA PRO A 173 -2.31 6.46 26.15
C PRO A 173 -2.90 5.43 25.20
N ASN A 174 -3.33 5.86 24.00
CA ASN A 174 -4.01 5.01 23.02
C ASN A 174 -3.01 4.43 22.01
N ASP A 175 -3.32 3.25 21.54
CA ASP A 175 -2.81 2.67 20.29
C ASP A 175 -3.49 3.27 19.05
N SER A 176 -3.69 2.77 18.02
CA SER A 176 -4.58 3.15 16.88
C SER A 176 -4.80 4.66 16.67
N ILE A 177 -3.79 5.51 16.93
CA ILE A 177 -3.86 6.95 16.69
C ILE A 177 -3.32 7.33 15.31
N ASP A 178 -3.91 8.38 14.74
CA ASP A 178 -3.38 9.01 13.53
C ASP A 178 -2.47 10.19 13.93
N THR A 179 -1.16 9.99 13.85
CA THR A 179 -0.18 11.02 14.21
C THR A 179 -0.22 12.23 13.28
N SER A 180 -0.75 12.10 12.07
CA SER A 180 -0.90 13.25 11.14
C SER A 180 -1.93 14.27 11.62
N THR A 181 -2.87 13.84 12.47
CA THR A 181 -3.89 14.70 13.10
C THR A 181 -3.46 15.27 14.46
N LEU A 182 -2.28 14.85 14.96
CA LEU A 182 -1.77 15.27 16.25
C LEU A 182 -1.48 16.77 16.25
N ARG A 183 -1.98 17.45 17.30
CA ARG A 183 -1.68 18.84 17.59
C ARG A 183 -1.22 18.93 19.04
N VAL A 184 -0.17 19.69 19.27
CA VAL A 184 0.42 19.86 20.61
C VAL A 184 0.47 21.34 20.94
N TYR A 185 -0.14 21.68 22.08
CA TYR A 185 -0.17 23.03 22.61
C TYR A 185 0.47 23.05 23.99
N ILE A 186 1.19 24.12 24.29
CA ILE A 186 1.83 24.31 25.59
C ILE A 186 1.37 25.61 26.20
N LYS A 187 0.89 25.52 27.45
CA LYS A 187 0.60 26.68 28.34
C LYS A 187 1.75 26.85 29.30
N GLU A 188 2.00 28.09 29.72
CA GLU A 188 3.01 28.39 30.75
C GLU A 188 2.67 27.75 32.09
N ASN A 189 1.38 27.72 32.46
CA ASN A 189 0.85 27.10 33.66
C ASN A 189 -0.65 26.80 33.50
N GLU A 190 -1.26 26.12 34.46
CA GLU A 190 -2.70 25.80 34.47
C GLU A 190 -3.63 27.01 34.39
N SER A 191 -3.20 28.14 34.95
CA SER A 191 -4.00 29.38 34.98
C SER A 191 -3.87 30.22 33.72
N SER A 192 -2.94 29.88 32.81
CA SER A 192 -2.74 30.60 31.56
C SER A 192 -3.83 30.23 30.54
N ASN A 193 -4.42 31.26 29.91
CA ASN A 193 -5.33 31.10 28.79
C ASN A 193 -4.61 31.13 27.43
N ILE A 194 -3.30 31.40 27.42
CA ILE A 194 -2.50 31.48 26.21
C ILE A 194 -1.89 30.12 25.94
N GLU A 195 -2.23 29.57 24.80
CA GLU A 195 -1.67 28.31 24.28
C GLU A 195 -0.71 28.61 23.14
N THR A 196 0.46 28.02 23.18
CA THR A 196 1.43 28.08 22.09
C THR A 196 1.47 26.75 21.35
N GLU A 197 1.20 26.74 20.05
CA GLU A 197 1.29 25.54 19.23
C GLU A 197 2.75 25.16 19.02
N PHE A 198 3.06 23.88 19.23
CA PHE A 198 4.34 23.26 18.88
C PHE A 198 4.16 22.41 17.65
N LYS A 199 5.12 22.47 16.71
CA LYS A 199 5.06 21.77 15.44
C LYS A 199 5.92 20.52 15.46
N GLU A 200 5.40 19.44 14.88
CA GLU A 200 6.19 18.24 14.65
C GLU A 200 7.32 18.51 13.66
N ILE A 201 8.50 17.99 13.97
CA ILE A 201 9.66 18.02 13.08
C ILE A 201 10.21 16.62 12.85
N ASN A 202 10.69 16.37 11.65
CA ASN A 202 11.36 15.12 11.26
C ASN A 202 12.88 15.28 11.12
N SER A 203 13.40 16.50 11.30
CA SER A 203 14.82 16.82 11.21
C SER A 203 15.15 17.99 12.14
N ILE A 204 16.30 17.92 12.77
CA ILE A 204 16.84 18.99 13.64
C ILE A 204 17.52 20.12 12.84
N VAL A 205 17.63 19.98 11.51
CA VAL A 205 18.27 20.98 10.64
C VAL A 205 17.41 22.26 10.64
N GLY A 206 18.04 23.39 10.99
CA GLY A 206 17.36 24.69 11.08
C GLY A 206 16.57 24.94 12.38
N VAL A 207 16.58 24.00 13.32
CA VAL A 207 15.94 24.16 14.62
C VAL A 207 16.86 24.94 15.56
N THR A 208 16.31 25.99 16.18
CA THR A 208 17.02 26.85 17.16
C THR A 208 16.55 26.55 18.59
N SER A 209 17.27 27.06 19.57
CA SER A 209 16.92 26.93 20.99
C SER A 209 15.54 27.50 21.36
N THR A 210 14.96 28.37 20.54
CA THR A 210 13.65 29.00 20.74
C THR A 210 12.54 28.41 19.88
N SER A 211 12.84 27.46 19.03
CA SER A 211 11.87 26.86 18.13
C SER A 211 10.84 26.03 18.92
N ASN A 212 9.55 26.33 18.73
CA ASN A 212 8.44 25.58 19.34
C ASN A 212 8.20 24.29 18.55
N THR A 213 8.99 23.27 18.85
CA THR A 213 8.98 22.00 18.08
C THR A 213 9.02 20.79 19.00
N PHE A 214 8.50 19.68 18.50
CA PHE A 214 8.62 18.38 19.14
C PHE A 214 8.92 17.30 18.12
N LEU A 215 9.46 16.18 18.57
CA LEU A 215 9.64 14.95 17.83
C LEU A 215 8.65 13.91 18.34
N ILE A 216 8.23 13.02 17.47
CA ILE A 216 7.42 11.87 17.82
C ILE A 216 8.22 10.59 17.62
N GLN A 217 8.06 9.63 18.51
CA GLN A 217 8.61 8.28 18.33
C GLN A 217 7.60 7.22 18.76
N GLU A 218 7.62 6.08 18.06
CA GLU A 218 6.85 4.92 18.48
C GLU A 218 7.53 4.29 19.71
N SER A 219 6.74 4.06 20.77
CA SER A 219 7.11 3.37 22.00
C SER A 219 6.62 1.91 21.96
N SER A 220 6.61 1.21 23.09
CA SER A 220 6.00 -0.11 23.21
C SER A 220 4.48 -0.06 23.01
N ASP A 221 3.89 -1.21 22.64
CA ASP A 221 2.45 -1.40 22.44
C ASP A 221 1.84 -0.44 21.39
N GLU A 222 2.59 -0.12 20.31
CA GLU A 222 2.13 0.77 19.22
C GLU A 222 1.70 2.17 19.69
N LYS A 223 2.17 2.60 20.88
CA LYS A 223 1.93 3.92 21.43
C LYS A 223 3.00 4.91 21.00
N TYR A 224 2.68 6.19 21.08
CA TYR A 224 3.57 7.27 20.65
C TYR A 224 3.98 8.15 21.80
N GLU A 225 5.25 8.52 21.82
CA GLU A 225 5.85 9.41 22.83
C GLU A 225 6.26 10.72 22.19
N LEU A 226 5.98 11.82 22.88
CA LEU A 226 6.37 13.17 22.49
C LEU A 226 7.70 13.52 23.14
N LEU A 227 8.66 13.97 22.32
CA LEU A 227 9.97 14.42 22.77
C LEU A 227 10.13 15.91 22.49
N PHE A 228 10.42 16.68 23.51
CA PHE A 228 10.61 18.12 23.41
C PHE A 228 12.07 18.51 23.41
N GLY A 229 12.36 19.73 22.97
CA GLY A 229 13.71 20.27 22.90
C GLY A 229 14.43 20.35 24.24
N ASP A 230 15.75 20.32 24.19
CA ASP A 230 16.66 20.41 25.35
C ASP A 230 17.13 21.86 25.65
N GLY A 231 16.74 22.83 24.80
CA GLY A 231 17.19 24.23 24.86
C GLY A 231 18.39 24.51 23.95
N ILE A 232 18.90 23.50 23.23
CA ILE A 232 19.85 23.63 22.13
C ILE A 232 19.12 23.38 20.80
N PHE A 233 18.43 22.23 20.72
CA PHE A 233 17.59 21.84 19.59
C PHE A 233 16.13 21.87 20.03
N GLY A 234 15.45 23.00 19.80
CA GLY A 234 14.09 23.24 20.21
C GLY A 234 13.96 23.82 21.63
N LYS A 235 12.82 24.47 21.87
CA LYS A 235 12.53 25.11 23.17
C LYS A 235 12.40 24.06 24.26
N LYS A 236 13.18 24.23 25.34
CA LYS A 236 13.08 23.41 26.54
C LYS A 236 11.82 23.77 27.33
N LEU A 237 11.14 22.77 27.84
CA LEU A 237 9.99 22.95 28.71
C LEU A 237 10.44 23.34 30.12
N GLU A 238 9.60 24.13 30.81
CA GLU A 238 9.81 24.56 32.17
C GLU A 238 8.86 23.84 33.13
N SER A 239 9.21 23.76 34.41
CA SER A 239 8.30 23.20 35.41
C SER A 239 6.98 23.96 35.45
N ASN A 240 5.88 23.23 35.64
CA ASN A 240 4.50 23.70 35.61
C ASN A 240 3.96 24.04 34.20
N ASN A 241 4.73 23.92 33.12
CA ASN A 241 4.14 23.96 31.79
C ASN A 241 3.08 22.86 31.66
N VAL A 242 1.98 23.18 31.02
CA VAL A 242 0.93 22.19 30.69
C VAL A 242 0.99 21.87 29.24
N ILE A 243 1.25 20.61 28.93
CA ILE A 243 1.23 20.05 27.58
C ILE A 243 -0.18 19.56 27.31
N ARG A 244 -0.83 20.04 26.27
CA ARG A 244 -2.12 19.55 25.75
C ARG A 244 -1.91 18.97 24.36
N ALA A 245 -2.18 17.69 24.21
CA ALA A 245 -2.12 16.99 22.93
C ALA A 245 -3.52 16.55 22.50
N THR A 246 -3.92 16.90 21.29
CA THR A 246 -5.16 16.43 20.65
C THR A 246 -4.83 15.57 19.45
N TYR A 247 -5.54 14.47 19.27
CA TYR A 247 -5.30 13.49 18.21
C TYR A 247 -6.56 12.68 17.92
N ILE A 248 -6.66 12.11 16.71
CA ILE A 248 -7.78 11.24 16.35
C ILE A 248 -7.38 9.77 16.58
N LYS A 249 -8.21 9.05 17.36
CA LYS A 249 -8.20 7.59 17.43
C LYS A 249 -9.08 7.05 16.32
N THR A 250 -8.51 6.17 15.46
CA THR A 250 -9.13 5.74 14.21
C THR A 250 -9.17 4.22 14.06
N ASP A 251 -10.14 3.72 13.28
CA ASP A 251 -10.22 2.31 12.86
C ASP A 251 -9.41 2.04 11.57
N GLY A 252 -8.80 3.09 10.99
CA GLY A 252 -7.91 2.98 9.84
C GLY A 252 -8.65 2.72 8.53
N LYS A 253 -8.24 1.67 7.82
CA LYS A 253 -8.80 1.32 6.50
C LYS A 253 -10.29 0.99 6.50
N GLU A 254 -10.85 0.59 7.64
CA GLU A 254 -12.26 0.20 7.75
C GLU A 254 -13.20 1.40 7.54
N GLY A 255 -12.72 2.61 7.79
CA GLY A 255 -13.45 3.84 7.53
C GLY A 255 -13.47 4.30 6.06
N ASN A 256 -12.79 3.60 5.14
CA ASN A 256 -12.78 3.97 3.72
C ASN A 256 -14.11 3.62 3.03
N GLY A 257 -14.52 4.46 2.07
CA GLY A 257 -15.66 4.20 1.20
C GLY A 257 -16.97 4.84 1.66
N ALA A 258 -16.97 5.69 2.69
CA ALA A 258 -18.17 6.45 3.06
C ALA A 258 -18.50 7.49 1.99
N THR A 259 -19.73 7.43 1.47
CA THR A 259 -20.25 8.31 0.41
C THR A 259 -21.38 9.22 0.87
N PHE A 260 -21.82 9.08 2.11
CA PHE A 260 -22.90 9.86 2.71
C PHE A 260 -22.57 10.18 4.17
N PHE A 261 -22.81 11.42 4.59
CA PHE A 261 -22.55 11.88 5.96
C PHE A 261 -23.75 12.61 6.53
N ASN A 262 -24.16 12.22 7.75
CA ASN A 262 -25.12 12.95 8.55
C ASN A 262 -24.39 13.89 9.50
N PHE A 263 -24.70 15.18 9.45
CA PHE A 263 -24.14 16.16 10.38
C PHE A 263 -24.74 15.97 11.78
N VAL A 264 -23.89 15.90 12.78
CA VAL A 264 -24.28 15.78 14.21
C VAL A 264 -23.57 16.81 15.10
N GLY A 265 -22.76 17.67 14.49
CA GLY A 265 -22.02 18.71 15.18
C GLY A 265 -22.91 19.86 15.66
N ALA A 266 -22.31 20.77 16.40
CA ALA A 266 -22.96 22.01 16.87
C ALA A 266 -22.43 23.22 16.09
N ILE A 267 -23.34 24.12 15.70
CA ILE A 267 -23.01 25.38 15.03
C ILE A 267 -23.14 26.50 16.04
N LYS A 268 -22.11 27.31 16.15
CA LYS A 268 -22.01 28.43 17.10
C LYS A 268 -21.85 29.75 16.35
N ASP A 269 -22.33 30.83 16.97
CA ASP A 269 -22.14 32.20 16.51
C ASP A 269 -20.75 32.75 16.90
N GLU A 270 -20.51 34.01 16.60
CA GLU A 270 -19.28 34.76 16.93
C GLU A 270 -18.97 34.80 18.42
N SER A 271 -19.99 34.78 19.27
CA SER A 271 -19.85 34.81 20.74
C SER A 271 -19.58 33.41 21.31
N GLY A 272 -19.68 32.35 20.48
CA GLY A 272 -19.59 30.95 20.90
C GLY A 272 -20.91 30.36 21.40
N ALA A 273 -22.03 31.10 21.27
CA ALA A 273 -23.34 30.58 21.62
C ALA A 273 -23.92 29.69 20.53
N LEU A 274 -24.62 28.63 20.93
CA LEU A 274 -25.28 27.70 19.99
C LEU A 274 -26.35 28.43 19.17
N ILE A 275 -26.43 28.13 17.86
CA ILE A 275 -27.49 28.56 16.97
C ILE A 275 -28.48 27.39 16.77
N PRO A 276 -29.57 27.31 17.56
CA PRO A 276 -30.46 26.15 17.54
C PRO A 276 -31.25 26.01 16.23
N THR A 277 -31.42 27.13 15.50
CA THR A 277 -32.14 27.18 14.22
C THR A 277 -31.28 26.81 13.02
N ALA A 278 -29.96 26.72 13.19
CA ALA A 278 -29.05 26.39 12.12
C ALA A 278 -29.20 24.93 11.69
N VAL A 279 -29.36 24.73 10.39
CA VAL A 279 -29.41 23.40 9.77
C VAL A 279 -28.23 23.26 8.83
N ALA A 280 -27.35 22.30 9.11
CA ALA A 280 -26.22 21.97 8.25
C ALA A 280 -26.53 20.78 7.36
N ARG A 281 -26.18 20.91 6.08
CA ARG A 281 -26.23 19.83 5.10
C ARG A 281 -24.83 19.58 4.56
N LEU A 282 -24.41 18.32 4.59
CA LEU A 282 -23.14 17.89 4.03
C LEU A 282 -23.36 17.28 2.64
N ARG A 283 -22.54 17.69 1.68
CA ARG A 283 -22.47 17.10 0.35
C ARG A 283 -21.04 16.58 0.15
N VAL A 284 -20.91 15.31 -0.19
CA VAL A 284 -19.63 14.68 -0.45
C VAL A 284 -19.01 15.19 -1.74
N LEU A 285 -17.77 15.63 -1.68
CA LEU A 285 -16.93 15.98 -2.82
C LEU A 285 -15.98 14.82 -3.14
N THR A 286 -15.30 14.30 -2.12
CA THR A 286 -14.53 13.06 -2.20
C THR A 286 -15.01 12.10 -1.10
N PRO A 287 -15.31 10.83 -1.45
CA PRO A 287 -15.62 9.80 -0.46
C PRO A 287 -14.49 9.66 0.56
N SER A 288 -14.78 9.02 1.70
CA SER A 288 -13.72 8.74 2.67
C SER A 288 -12.69 7.77 2.09
N GLU A 289 -11.44 8.16 2.09
CA GLU A 289 -10.31 7.41 1.54
C GLU A 289 -9.03 7.66 2.34
N ASN A 290 -7.96 6.94 1.99
CA ASN A 290 -6.63 7.07 2.58
C ASN A 290 -6.52 6.59 4.05
N GLY A 291 -7.56 5.96 4.61
CA GLY A 291 -7.46 5.22 5.86
C GLY A 291 -6.57 3.99 5.67
N ASP A 292 -5.67 3.74 6.63
CA ASP A 292 -4.73 2.62 6.54
C ASP A 292 -4.32 2.11 7.92
N ASP A 293 -3.88 0.87 7.96
CA ASP A 293 -3.34 0.25 9.17
C ASP A 293 -1.94 0.78 9.48
N ILE A 294 -1.45 0.51 10.70
CA ILE A 294 -0.09 0.80 11.10
C ILE A 294 0.91 0.14 10.14
N GLU A 295 2.04 0.78 9.91
CA GLU A 295 3.06 0.25 9.01
C GLU A 295 3.52 -1.15 9.42
N SER A 296 3.52 -2.08 8.45
CA SER A 296 3.91 -3.46 8.72
C SER A 296 5.40 -3.59 8.99
N VAL A 297 5.78 -4.59 9.81
CA VAL A 297 7.19 -4.93 10.10
C VAL A 297 8.00 -5.12 8.81
N GLN A 298 7.40 -5.76 7.78
CA GLN A 298 8.06 -5.98 6.50
C GLN A 298 8.32 -4.66 5.75
N SER A 299 7.39 -3.71 5.83
CA SER A 299 7.55 -2.37 5.27
C SER A 299 8.71 -1.63 5.94
N ILE A 300 8.73 -1.62 7.28
CA ILE A 300 9.78 -0.96 8.07
C ILE A 300 11.16 -1.51 7.69
N ARG A 301 11.32 -2.85 7.64
CA ARG A 301 12.57 -3.50 7.23
C ARG A 301 13.04 -3.05 5.85
N ASN A 302 12.11 -2.92 4.90
CA ASN A 302 12.44 -2.55 3.53
C ASN A 302 12.78 -1.06 3.39
N TYR A 303 12.06 -0.19 4.07
CA TYR A 303 12.16 1.26 3.84
C TYR A 303 13.11 1.98 4.79
N ALA A 304 13.25 1.53 6.05
CA ALA A 304 14.10 2.21 7.02
C ALA A 304 15.59 2.28 6.59
N PRO A 305 16.24 1.18 6.14
CA PRO A 305 17.62 1.27 5.65
C PRO A 305 17.76 2.11 4.38
N ARG A 306 16.79 2.03 3.46
CA ARG A 306 16.81 2.80 2.20
C ARG A 306 16.68 4.28 2.45
N ARG A 307 15.76 4.70 3.34
CA ARG A 307 15.59 6.10 3.72
C ARG A 307 16.83 6.66 4.42
N PHE A 308 17.47 5.86 5.27
CA PHE A 308 18.76 6.23 5.89
C PHE A 308 19.85 6.42 4.83
N ALA A 309 19.97 5.50 3.87
CA ALA A 309 20.93 5.61 2.77
C ALA A 309 20.68 6.84 1.88
N ALA A 310 19.44 7.17 1.61
CA ALA A 310 19.04 8.33 0.80
C ALA A 310 19.30 9.68 1.50
N GLN A 311 19.47 9.73 2.82
CA GLN A 311 19.73 10.96 3.61
C GLN A 311 18.76 12.12 3.28
N ASN A 312 17.48 11.83 3.08
CA ASN A 312 16.45 12.78 2.62
C ASN A 312 16.75 13.45 1.27
N ARG A 313 17.50 12.78 0.37
CA ARG A 313 17.73 13.21 -1.00
C ARG A 313 17.30 12.11 -1.96
N ALA A 314 16.78 12.52 -3.10
CA ALA A 314 16.50 11.62 -4.22
C ALA A 314 17.58 11.80 -5.28
N VAL A 315 18.55 10.91 -5.33
CA VAL A 315 19.67 10.89 -6.26
C VAL A 315 19.50 9.79 -7.30
N THR A 316 19.14 8.59 -6.82
CA THR A 316 18.93 7.41 -7.66
C THR A 316 17.43 7.13 -7.84
N ALA A 317 17.07 6.35 -8.84
CA ALA A 317 15.69 5.90 -9.05
C ALA A 317 15.11 5.21 -7.81
N THR A 318 15.91 4.40 -7.13
CA THR A 318 15.51 3.69 -5.89
C THR A 318 15.23 4.63 -4.72
N ASP A 319 15.83 5.84 -4.69
CA ASP A 319 15.53 6.84 -3.66
C ASP A 319 14.11 7.40 -3.84
N TYR A 320 13.67 7.62 -5.09
CA TYR A 320 12.29 8.02 -5.40
C TYR A 320 11.30 6.92 -5.02
N GLU A 321 11.63 5.64 -5.26
CA GLU A 321 10.82 4.49 -4.82
C GLU A 321 10.66 4.46 -3.29
N ALA A 322 11.68 4.81 -2.54
CA ALA A 322 11.66 4.82 -1.08
C ALA A 322 10.94 6.05 -0.49
N LEU A 323 11.12 7.22 -1.11
CA LEU A 323 10.55 8.48 -0.62
C LEU A 323 9.05 8.60 -0.89
N LEU A 324 8.59 8.18 -2.06
CA LEU A 324 7.22 8.41 -2.50
C LEU A 324 6.17 7.82 -1.56
N PRO A 325 6.29 6.56 -1.04
CA PRO A 325 5.34 6.03 -0.06
C PRO A 325 5.34 6.78 1.28
N SER A 326 6.43 7.43 1.64
CA SER A 326 6.50 8.24 2.86
C SER A 326 5.77 9.59 2.71
N ILE A 327 5.77 10.16 1.49
CA ILE A 327 5.07 11.41 1.15
C ILE A 327 3.57 11.13 0.96
N TYR A 328 3.23 10.06 0.25
CA TYR A 328 1.85 9.68 -0.07
C TYR A 328 1.59 8.20 0.22
N PRO A 329 1.13 7.87 1.41
CA PRO A 329 0.98 6.49 1.89
C PRO A 329 -0.09 5.66 1.17
N ASN A 330 -1.00 6.29 0.42
CA ASN A 330 -1.98 5.58 -0.41
C ASN A 330 -1.36 4.92 -1.65
N ILE A 331 -0.04 4.82 -1.71
CA ILE A 331 0.67 4.09 -2.74
C ILE A 331 0.87 2.64 -2.29
N GLU A 332 0.48 1.71 -3.13
CA GLU A 332 0.69 0.27 -2.93
C GLU A 332 2.07 -0.16 -3.41
N SER A 333 2.47 0.32 -4.59
CA SER A 333 3.73 -0.02 -5.21
C SER A 333 4.26 1.12 -6.07
N VAL A 334 5.58 1.29 -6.09
CA VAL A 334 6.29 2.29 -6.90
C VAL A 334 7.40 1.59 -7.68
N SER A 335 7.59 2.02 -8.89
CA SER A 335 8.79 1.73 -9.69
C SER A 335 9.30 3.02 -10.31
N ALA A 336 10.60 3.23 -10.25
CA ALA A 336 11.25 4.39 -10.85
C ALA A 336 12.45 3.93 -11.67
N TYR A 337 12.73 4.65 -12.77
CA TYR A 337 13.91 4.43 -13.60
C TYR A 337 14.41 5.75 -14.18
N GLY A 338 15.69 5.78 -14.50
CA GLY A 338 16.31 6.94 -15.11
C GLY A 338 15.92 7.11 -16.57
N GLY A 339 15.91 8.34 -17.06
CA GLY A 339 15.64 8.61 -18.48
C GLY A 339 16.74 8.12 -19.41
N GLU A 340 17.90 7.76 -18.88
CA GLU A 340 19.00 7.11 -19.62
C GLU A 340 18.64 5.70 -20.12
N ASP A 341 17.71 5.01 -19.44
CA ASP A 341 17.24 3.68 -19.81
C ASP A 341 16.28 3.69 -21.02
N LEU A 342 15.83 4.86 -21.44
CA LEU A 342 14.92 5.00 -22.59
C LEU A 342 15.65 4.99 -23.92
N ASN A 343 14.95 4.60 -24.97
CA ASN A 343 15.41 4.71 -26.35
C ASN A 343 14.46 5.60 -27.17
N PRO A 344 14.83 6.84 -27.55
CA PRO A 344 16.11 7.53 -27.26
C PRO A 344 16.25 7.98 -25.79
N PRO A 345 17.48 8.05 -25.23
CA PRO A 345 17.72 8.46 -23.86
C PRO A 345 17.24 9.89 -23.56
N GLN A 346 16.65 10.11 -22.38
CA GLN A 346 16.20 11.41 -21.88
C GLN A 346 16.96 11.76 -20.58
N TYR A 347 18.15 12.28 -20.71
CA TYR A 347 19.00 12.63 -19.56
C TYR A 347 18.37 13.71 -18.67
N GLY A 348 18.67 13.67 -17.37
CA GLY A 348 18.15 14.62 -16.38
C GLY A 348 16.68 14.39 -16.00
N ARG A 349 16.09 13.25 -16.37
CA ARG A 349 14.73 12.87 -15.99
C ARG A 349 14.72 11.56 -15.22
N VAL A 350 13.79 11.47 -14.26
CA VAL A 350 13.44 10.22 -13.58
C VAL A 350 11.95 9.97 -13.82
N PHE A 351 11.63 8.81 -14.36
CA PHE A 351 10.26 8.39 -14.62
C PHE A 351 9.77 7.53 -13.46
N ILE A 352 8.59 7.85 -12.95
CA ILE A 352 7.99 7.22 -11.78
C ILE A 352 6.63 6.65 -12.18
N ALA A 353 6.48 5.35 -12.02
CA ALA A 353 5.20 4.66 -12.11
C ALA A 353 4.74 4.34 -10.68
N ALA A 354 3.56 4.82 -10.28
CA ALA A 354 3.05 4.61 -8.94
C ALA A 354 1.62 4.07 -9.00
N LYS A 355 1.40 2.94 -8.32
CA LYS A 355 0.10 2.31 -8.19
C LYS A 355 -0.54 2.71 -6.87
N PRO A 356 -1.73 3.35 -6.87
CA PRO A 356 -2.45 3.61 -5.65
C PRO A 356 -3.07 2.31 -5.10
N ARG A 357 -3.32 2.27 -3.78
CA ARG A 357 -4.03 1.15 -3.13
C ARG A 357 -5.49 1.09 -3.54
N ASN A 358 -6.11 2.27 -3.68
CA ASN A 358 -7.48 2.42 -4.11
C ASN A 358 -7.51 2.99 -5.53
N GLY A 359 -8.01 2.19 -6.47
CA GLY A 359 -8.09 2.57 -7.88
C GLY A 359 -6.91 2.09 -8.72
N SER A 360 -7.01 2.35 -10.02
CA SER A 360 -6.03 1.90 -11.02
C SER A 360 -4.98 2.98 -11.34
N PHE A 361 -5.31 4.26 -11.16
CA PHE A 361 -4.46 5.39 -11.55
C PHE A 361 -4.49 6.50 -10.50
N LEU A 362 -3.40 7.26 -10.42
CA LEU A 362 -3.36 8.51 -9.65
C LEU A 362 -4.05 9.63 -10.44
N ALA A 363 -4.87 10.43 -9.76
CA ALA A 363 -5.45 11.64 -10.36
C ALA A 363 -4.36 12.65 -10.74
N GLU A 364 -4.56 13.43 -11.80
CA GLU A 364 -3.57 14.41 -12.27
C GLU A 364 -3.25 15.50 -11.23
N SER A 365 -4.24 15.90 -10.43
CA SER A 365 -4.04 16.79 -9.29
C SER A 365 -3.08 16.20 -8.26
N THR A 366 -3.29 14.93 -7.90
CA THR A 366 -2.42 14.20 -6.98
C THR A 366 -1.00 14.06 -7.53
N LYS A 367 -0.85 13.71 -8.83
CA LYS A 367 0.47 13.66 -9.48
C LYS A 367 1.19 15.00 -9.40
N THR A 368 0.49 16.12 -9.64
CA THR A 368 1.05 17.47 -9.57
C THR A 368 1.52 17.83 -8.16
N ASP A 369 0.74 17.51 -7.13
CA ASP A 369 1.09 17.78 -5.74
C ASP A 369 2.27 16.93 -5.27
N LEU A 370 2.32 15.66 -5.69
CA LEU A 370 3.44 14.77 -5.42
C LEU A 370 4.72 15.23 -6.11
N LEU A 371 4.65 15.70 -7.37
CA LEU A 371 5.80 16.27 -8.07
C LEU A 371 6.35 17.50 -7.36
N ARG A 372 5.46 18.38 -6.86
CA ARG A 372 5.84 19.55 -6.06
C ARG A 372 6.58 19.14 -4.79
N SER A 373 6.08 18.12 -4.10
CA SER A 373 6.70 17.59 -2.89
C SER A 373 8.05 16.92 -3.18
N LEU A 374 8.12 16.08 -4.22
CA LEU A 374 9.35 15.39 -4.63
C LEU A 374 10.46 16.37 -5.08
N LYS A 375 10.09 17.53 -5.61
CA LYS A 375 11.05 18.55 -6.04
C LYS A 375 11.93 19.05 -4.88
N SER A 376 11.44 19.06 -3.64
CA SER A 376 12.21 19.44 -2.45
C SER A 376 13.31 18.45 -2.09
N TYR A 377 13.17 17.19 -2.54
CA TYR A 377 14.14 16.12 -2.32
C TYR A 377 15.06 15.89 -3.53
N SER A 378 14.68 16.38 -4.71
CA SER A 378 15.42 16.15 -5.96
C SER A 378 16.71 16.94 -6.01
N VAL A 379 17.75 16.35 -6.58
CA VAL A 379 19.03 17.04 -6.87
C VAL A 379 18.83 18.02 -8.03
N ALA A 380 19.60 19.11 -8.01
CA ALA A 380 19.56 20.11 -9.09
C ALA A 380 19.84 19.46 -10.45
N GLY A 381 18.98 19.76 -11.44
CA GLY A 381 19.09 19.21 -12.79
C GLY A 381 18.34 17.90 -13.03
N ILE A 382 17.76 17.28 -12.01
CA ILE A 382 16.91 16.09 -12.16
C ILE A 382 15.43 16.47 -12.00
N VAL A 383 14.63 16.08 -13.01
CA VAL A 383 13.20 16.37 -13.05
C VAL A 383 12.43 15.06 -12.95
N PRO A 384 11.71 14.79 -11.84
CA PRO A 384 10.82 13.65 -11.74
C PRO A 384 9.58 13.85 -12.62
N SER A 385 9.09 12.78 -13.22
CA SER A 385 7.89 12.77 -14.06
C SER A 385 7.09 11.50 -13.79
N PHE A 386 5.77 11.61 -13.62
CA PHE A 386 4.92 10.43 -13.53
C PHE A 386 4.60 9.89 -14.92
N ILE A 387 4.58 8.57 -15.03
CA ILE A 387 4.12 7.83 -16.20
C ILE A 387 2.92 6.98 -15.84
N ASP A 388 2.07 6.71 -16.82
CA ASP A 388 0.91 5.87 -16.65
C ASP A 388 1.28 4.39 -16.53
N LEU A 389 0.54 3.67 -15.70
CA LEU A 389 0.72 2.25 -15.47
C LEU A 389 0.29 1.44 -16.69
N LYS A 390 1.09 0.45 -17.05
CA LYS A 390 0.74 -0.57 -18.04
C LYS A 390 0.48 -1.89 -17.33
N PHE A 391 -0.78 -2.31 -17.28
CA PHE A 391 -1.19 -3.57 -16.63
C PHE A 391 -1.03 -4.76 -17.57
N LEU A 392 -0.51 -5.86 -17.03
CA LEU A 392 -0.60 -7.19 -17.59
C LEU A 392 -1.69 -7.95 -16.83
N TYR A 393 -2.79 -8.24 -17.51
CA TYR A 393 -3.90 -8.99 -16.92
C TYR A 393 -3.64 -10.49 -17.12
N VAL A 394 -3.89 -11.27 -16.07
CA VAL A 394 -3.90 -12.73 -16.13
C VAL A 394 -5.34 -13.18 -16.02
N GLU A 395 -5.84 -13.80 -17.07
CA GLU A 395 -7.19 -14.33 -17.18
C GLU A 395 -7.15 -15.84 -17.00
N LEU A 396 -8.11 -16.36 -16.26
CA LEU A 396 -8.20 -17.78 -15.93
C LEU A 396 -9.49 -18.36 -16.47
N ASP A 397 -9.36 -19.43 -17.25
CA ASP A 397 -10.48 -20.28 -17.66
C ASP A 397 -10.37 -21.61 -16.92
N SER A 398 -11.22 -21.79 -15.90
CA SER A 398 -11.09 -22.88 -14.93
C SER A 398 -12.30 -23.82 -14.97
N TYR A 399 -12.06 -25.08 -15.25
CA TYR A 399 -13.03 -26.16 -15.16
C TYR A 399 -12.85 -26.89 -13.83
N ILE A 400 -13.84 -26.79 -12.96
CA ILE A 400 -13.76 -27.30 -11.60
C ILE A 400 -14.68 -28.50 -11.44
N TYR A 401 -14.10 -29.64 -11.08
CA TYR A 401 -14.79 -30.89 -10.81
C TYR A 401 -15.02 -31.02 -9.29
N TYR A 402 -16.23 -31.32 -8.88
CA TYR A 402 -16.60 -31.45 -7.48
C TYR A 402 -17.58 -32.60 -7.22
N ASN A 403 -17.59 -33.09 -5.98
CA ASN A 403 -18.50 -34.13 -5.56
C ASN A 403 -19.85 -33.52 -5.13
N THR A 404 -20.90 -33.80 -5.88
CA THR A 404 -22.24 -33.27 -5.65
C THR A 404 -22.88 -33.69 -4.33
N ASN A 405 -22.38 -34.76 -3.68
CA ASN A 405 -22.90 -35.21 -2.38
C ASN A 405 -22.48 -34.26 -1.22
N PHE A 406 -21.43 -33.46 -1.41
CA PHE A 406 -20.93 -32.54 -0.39
C PHE A 406 -21.35 -31.08 -0.64
N VAL A 407 -21.92 -30.77 -1.78
CA VAL A 407 -22.31 -29.40 -2.19
C VAL A 407 -23.81 -29.35 -2.44
N GLY A 408 -24.51 -28.60 -1.61
CA GLY A 408 -25.95 -28.40 -1.76
C GLY A 408 -26.34 -27.45 -2.90
N ASP A 409 -25.48 -26.49 -3.25
CA ASP A 409 -25.69 -25.52 -4.33
C ASP A 409 -24.38 -25.18 -5.05
N SER A 410 -24.35 -25.42 -6.35
CA SER A 410 -23.18 -25.13 -7.22
C SER A 410 -22.87 -23.64 -7.31
N ASN A 411 -23.88 -22.77 -7.23
CA ASN A 411 -23.68 -21.32 -7.28
C ASN A 411 -22.97 -20.81 -6.02
N SER A 412 -23.27 -21.39 -4.86
CA SER A 412 -22.59 -21.08 -3.61
C SER A 412 -21.11 -21.47 -3.68
N LEU A 413 -20.78 -22.65 -4.21
CA LEU A 413 -19.40 -23.08 -4.43
C LEU A 413 -18.67 -22.15 -5.39
N ARG A 414 -19.30 -21.80 -6.51
CA ARG A 414 -18.77 -20.86 -7.50
C ARG A 414 -18.44 -19.48 -6.87
N SER A 415 -19.35 -18.96 -6.04
CA SER A 415 -19.15 -17.69 -5.35
C SER A 415 -17.94 -17.76 -4.42
N LYS A 416 -17.83 -18.80 -3.59
CA LYS A 416 -16.68 -19.00 -2.68
C LYS A 416 -15.35 -19.05 -3.45
N ILE A 417 -15.31 -19.76 -4.58
CA ILE A 417 -14.11 -19.86 -5.43
C ILE A 417 -13.77 -18.50 -6.02
N THR A 418 -14.77 -17.78 -6.55
CA THR A 418 -14.58 -16.44 -7.11
C THR A 418 -14.04 -15.46 -6.06
N ASP A 419 -14.58 -15.50 -4.84
CA ASP A 419 -14.13 -14.66 -3.73
C ASP A 419 -12.69 -14.99 -3.31
N SER A 420 -12.33 -16.28 -3.25
CA SER A 420 -10.97 -16.71 -2.92
C SER A 420 -9.96 -16.31 -3.98
N VAL A 421 -10.30 -16.45 -5.26
CA VAL A 421 -9.46 -16.00 -6.39
C VAL A 421 -9.32 -14.48 -6.37
N ASN A 422 -10.40 -13.73 -6.12
CA ASN A 422 -10.38 -12.28 -5.98
C ASN A 422 -9.51 -11.83 -4.80
N GLN A 423 -9.56 -12.53 -3.67
CA GLN A 423 -8.70 -12.25 -2.53
C GLN A 423 -7.22 -12.49 -2.87
N TYR A 424 -6.91 -13.59 -3.55
CA TYR A 424 -5.53 -13.85 -4.00
C TYR A 424 -5.06 -12.82 -5.02
N SER A 425 -5.91 -12.38 -5.96
CA SER A 425 -5.56 -11.37 -6.96
C SER A 425 -5.18 -10.02 -6.33
N ARG A 426 -5.77 -9.68 -5.18
CA ARG A 426 -5.48 -8.47 -4.40
C ARG A 426 -4.29 -8.63 -3.45
N SER A 427 -3.65 -9.80 -3.42
CA SER A 427 -2.50 -10.03 -2.54
C SER A 427 -1.30 -9.17 -2.98
N GLY A 428 -0.50 -8.74 -2.01
CA GLY A 428 0.73 -7.98 -2.28
C GLY A 428 1.81 -8.77 -3.03
N GLU A 429 1.58 -10.03 -3.36
CA GLU A 429 2.47 -10.82 -4.24
C GLU A 429 2.24 -10.52 -5.73
N LEU A 430 0.96 -10.33 -6.12
CA LEU A 430 0.58 -10.08 -7.52
C LEU A 430 0.47 -8.58 -7.82
N ASN A 431 -0.05 -7.82 -6.88
CA ASN A 431 -0.48 -6.45 -7.09
C ASN A 431 0.66 -5.43 -6.89
N LYS A 432 1.85 -5.73 -7.37
CA LYS A 432 3.05 -4.88 -7.29
C LYS A 432 3.89 -4.97 -8.57
N PHE A 433 4.78 -4.00 -8.77
CA PHE A 433 5.79 -4.08 -9.83
C PHE A 433 6.68 -5.32 -9.63
N GLY A 434 6.95 -6.04 -10.73
CA GLY A 434 7.67 -7.31 -10.67
C GLY A 434 6.89 -8.43 -9.96
N GLY A 435 5.56 -8.31 -9.86
CA GLY A 435 4.69 -9.36 -9.32
C GLY A 435 4.82 -10.65 -10.14
N ARG A 436 4.74 -11.80 -9.48
CA ARG A 436 4.84 -13.11 -10.13
C ARG A 436 3.59 -13.91 -9.88
N PHE A 437 2.86 -14.21 -10.93
CA PHE A 437 1.77 -15.18 -10.91
C PHE A 437 2.35 -16.59 -10.94
N LYS A 438 2.04 -17.39 -9.92
CA LYS A 438 2.43 -18.78 -9.81
C LYS A 438 1.21 -19.66 -10.02
N TYR A 439 1.22 -20.45 -11.09
CA TYR A 439 0.12 -21.35 -11.45
C TYR A 439 -0.20 -22.33 -10.33
N SER A 440 0.82 -23.00 -9.79
CA SER A 440 0.66 -23.97 -8.70
C SER A 440 0.03 -23.38 -7.44
N LYS A 441 0.31 -22.11 -7.13
CA LYS A 441 -0.29 -21.42 -5.98
C LYS A 441 -1.77 -21.09 -6.24
N MET A 442 -2.09 -20.65 -7.46
CA MET A 442 -3.45 -20.36 -7.86
C MET A 442 -4.33 -21.63 -7.85
N THR A 443 -3.85 -22.73 -8.40
CA THR A 443 -4.57 -24.02 -8.35
C THR A 443 -4.78 -24.49 -6.92
N SER A 444 -3.78 -24.34 -6.05
CA SER A 444 -3.91 -24.64 -4.61
C SER A 444 -4.92 -23.74 -3.89
N VAL A 445 -5.03 -22.47 -4.28
CA VAL A 445 -6.05 -21.55 -3.73
C VAL A 445 -7.46 -22.02 -4.12
N ILE A 446 -7.65 -22.47 -5.36
CA ILE A 446 -8.94 -23.01 -5.82
C ILE A 446 -9.27 -24.31 -5.10
N ASP A 447 -8.34 -25.27 -5.07
CA ASP A 447 -8.54 -26.60 -4.44
C ASP A 447 -8.78 -26.50 -2.94
N GLY A 448 -8.19 -25.50 -2.28
CA GLY A 448 -8.33 -25.28 -0.83
C GLY A 448 -9.65 -24.62 -0.40
N VAL A 449 -10.52 -24.22 -1.33
CA VAL A 449 -11.78 -23.51 -0.98
C VAL A 449 -12.78 -24.42 -0.31
N ASP A 450 -12.92 -25.65 -0.80
CA ASP A 450 -13.89 -26.63 -0.27
C ASP A 450 -13.39 -28.05 -0.50
N ASN A 451 -13.53 -28.92 0.52
CA ASN A 451 -13.16 -30.33 0.42
C ASN A 451 -13.96 -31.13 -0.62
N ALA A 452 -15.03 -30.57 -1.13
CA ALA A 452 -15.83 -31.17 -2.20
C ALA A 452 -15.15 -31.09 -3.56
N ILE A 453 -14.17 -30.19 -3.77
CA ILE A 453 -13.43 -30.04 -5.01
C ILE A 453 -12.51 -31.23 -5.17
N THR A 454 -12.64 -31.95 -6.29
CA THR A 454 -11.87 -33.16 -6.57
C THR A 454 -10.73 -32.91 -7.54
N SER A 455 -10.89 -31.93 -8.44
CA SER A 455 -9.88 -31.55 -9.44
C SER A 455 -10.20 -30.18 -10.03
N ASN A 456 -9.18 -29.44 -10.47
CA ASN A 456 -9.36 -28.28 -11.33
C ASN A 456 -8.45 -28.38 -12.56
N ILE A 457 -8.96 -27.91 -13.70
CA ILE A 457 -8.20 -27.73 -14.95
C ILE A 457 -8.30 -26.24 -15.29
N THR A 458 -7.20 -25.54 -15.19
CA THR A 458 -7.15 -24.09 -15.37
C THR A 458 -6.24 -23.71 -16.52
N ASN A 459 -6.77 -23.01 -17.50
CA ASN A 459 -6.00 -22.39 -18.59
C ASN A 459 -5.67 -20.95 -18.23
N VAL A 460 -4.46 -20.54 -18.57
CA VAL A 460 -3.96 -19.18 -18.32
C VAL A 460 -3.86 -18.44 -19.64
N ILE A 461 -4.45 -17.25 -19.68
CA ILE A 461 -4.37 -16.33 -20.81
C ILE A 461 -3.83 -15.01 -20.26
N ILE A 462 -2.91 -14.38 -20.98
CA ILE A 462 -2.41 -13.05 -20.65
C ILE A 462 -3.00 -12.01 -21.59
N ARG A 463 -3.35 -10.85 -21.07
CA ARG A 463 -3.99 -9.77 -21.81
C ARG A 463 -3.34 -8.42 -21.54
N ARG A 464 -3.19 -7.63 -22.58
CA ARG A 464 -2.87 -6.20 -22.49
C ARG A 464 -3.91 -5.35 -23.20
N ASN A 465 -4.16 -4.18 -22.66
CA ASN A 465 -5.05 -3.19 -23.22
C ASN A 465 -4.24 -2.20 -24.04
N LEU A 466 -4.54 -2.12 -25.33
CA LEU A 466 -4.04 -1.12 -26.25
C LEU A 466 -5.00 0.07 -26.25
N LYS A 467 -4.54 1.23 -25.81
CA LYS A 467 -5.29 2.49 -25.94
C LYS A 467 -4.99 3.08 -27.32
N SER A 468 -5.95 3.00 -28.22
CA SER A 468 -5.79 3.42 -29.61
C SER A 468 -5.99 4.94 -29.77
N MET A 469 -5.23 5.53 -30.69
CA MET A 469 -5.45 6.90 -31.18
C MET A 469 -6.41 6.84 -32.34
N ILE A 470 -7.61 7.37 -32.16
CA ILE A 470 -8.67 7.35 -33.15
C ILE A 470 -8.40 8.35 -34.26
N ASN A 471 -8.62 7.92 -35.53
CA ASN A 471 -8.43 8.71 -36.75
C ASN A 471 -6.99 9.22 -36.97
N VAL A 472 -6.00 8.52 -36.42
CA VAL A 472 -4.58 8.83 -36.60
C VAL A 472 -3.83 7.59 -37.12
N PHE A 473 -2.99 7.76 -38.13
CA PHE A 473 -2.08 6.71 -38.56
C PHE A 473 -0.96 6.53 -37.53
N THR A 474 -0.99 5.44 -36.81
CA THR A 474 -0.06 5.19 -35.69
C THR A 474 0.41 3.74 -35.72
N GLN A 475 1.65 3.53 -35.32
CA GLN A 475 2.24 2.23 -35.05
C GLN A 475 2.14 1.93 -33.56
N TYR A 476 1.86 0.68 -33.20
CA TYR A 476 1.72 0.26 -31.81
C TYR A 476 2.64 -0.89 -31.47
N GLU A 477 3.24 -0.83 -30.29
CA GLU A 477 4.07 -1.89 -29.73
C GLU A 477 3.51 -2.31 -28.37
N LEU A 478 3.32 -3.62 -28.20
CA LEU A 478 2.87 -4.23 -26.96
C LEU A 478 3.88 -5.29 -26.52
N CYS A 479 4.53 -5.04 -25.40
CA CYS A 479 5.45 -5.99 -24.78
C CYS A 479 4.74 -6.69 -23.63
N PHE A 480 4.61 -8.00 -23.70
CA PHE A 480 4.05 -8.83 -22.62
C PHE A 480 5.15 -9.33 -21.69
N ASP A 481 6.41 -9.32 -22.16
CA ASP A 481 7.60 -9.78 -21.42
C ASP A 481 7.50 -11.25 -20.92
N ASN A 482 6.62 -12.02 -21.54
CA ASN A 482 6.42 -13.45 -21.31
C ASN A 482 6.38 -14.15 -22.66
N GLN A 483 7.11 -15.24 -22.79
CA GLN A 483 7.12 -16.03 -24.01
C GLN A 483 5.71 -16.50 -24.34
N PHE A 484 5.34 -16.44 -25.61
CA PHE A 484 4.07 -16.93 -26.10
C PHE A 484 4.17 -18.38 -26.56
N TYR A 485 3.10 -19.13 -26.36
CA TYR A 485 2.94 -20.43 -26.96
C TYR A 485 2.88 -20.28 -28.48
N ASN A 486 3.66 -21.08 -29.23
CA ASN A 486 3.62 -21.09 -30.68
C ASN A 486 3.53 -22.55 -31.19
N GLU A 487 2.52 -22.83 -31.96
CA GLU A 487 2.35 -24.10 -32.63
C GLU A 487 2.00 -23.84 -34.10
N LEU A 488 2.63 -24.59 -34.99
CA LEU A 488 2.33 -24.55 -36.44
C LEU A 488 0.84 -24.83 -36.65
N ASP A 489 0.19 -24.02 -37.47
CA ASP A 489 -1.24 -24.08 -37.78
C ASP A 489 -2.21 -23.67 -36.64
N SER A 490 -1.71 -23.07 -35.57
CA SER A 490 -2.53 -22.43 -34.53
C SER A 490 -2.47 -20.91 -34.59
N TYR A 491 -3.48 -20.25 -33.99
CA TYR A 491 -3.55 -18.82 -33.81
C TYR A 491 -3.51 -18.54 -32.31
N ASN A 492 -2.49 -17.86 -31.84
CA ASN A 492 -2.35 -17.54 -30.39
C ASN A 492 -2.89 -16.16 -30.06
N ILE A 493 -2.56 -15.15 -30.88
CA ILE A 493 -2.94 -13.78 -30.61
C ILE A 493 -4.40 -13.53 -31.02
N LYS A 494 -5.17 -12.91 -30.14
CA LYS A 494 -6.57 -12.52 -30.38
C LYS A 494 -6.82 -11.11 -29.90
N SER A 495 -7.62 -10.36 -30.67
CA SER A 495 -8.05 -9.02 -30.22
C SER A 495 -9.55 -8.93 -30.09
N THR A 496 -10.03 -7.94 -29.31
CA THR A 496 -11.41 -7.43 -29.42
C THR A 496 -11.59 -6.69 -30.74
N GLY A 497 -12.84 -6.57 -31.20
CA GLY A 497 -13.16 -5.95 -32.47
C GLY A 497 -12.93 -4.44 -32.48
N PHE A 498 -12.55 -3.92 -33.64
CA PHE A 498 -12.37 -2.49 -33.90
C PHE A 498 -12.59 -2.18 -35.40
N SER A 499 -12.68 -0.91 -35.76
CA SER A 499 -12.83 -0.49 -37.15
C SER A 499 -11.58 0.22 -37.66
N VAL A 500 -11.24 0.02 -38.92
CA VAL A 500 -10.04 0.59 -39.56
C VAL A 500 -10.45 1.37 -40.81
N SER A 501 -9.78 2.47 -41.06
CA SER A 501 -10.01 3.31 -42.23
C SER A 501 -9.77 2.51 -43.54
N GLY A 502 -10.75 2.57 -44.46
CA GLY A 502 -10.67 1.86 -45.72
C GLY A 502 -11.13 0.40 -45.70
N ILE A 503 -11.59 -0.09 -44.55
CA ILE A 503 -12.16 -1.44 -44.37
C ILE A 503 -13.56 -1.32 -43.76
N ASP A 504 -14.59 -1.75 -44.44
CA ASP A 504 -15.95 -1.73 -43.93
C ASP A 504 -16.18 -2.82 -42.88
N GLY A 505 -16.82 -2.43 -41.75
CA GLY A 505 -17.20 -3.34 -40.66
C GLY A 505 -16.12 -3.52 -39.59
N THR A 506 -16.43 -4.43 -38.66
CA THR A 506 -15.55 -4.74 -37.53
C THR A 506 -14.48 -5.76 -37.95
N VAL A 507 -13.24 -5.46 -37.61
CA VAL A 507 -12.08 -6.33 -37.83
C VAL A 507 -11.48 -6.78 -36.50
N TYR A 508 -10.75 -7.90 -36.56
CA TYR A 508 -10.04 -8.53 -35.45
C TYR A 508 -8.59 -8.80 -35.88
N ILE A 509 -7.67 -8.83 -34.91
CA ILE A 509 -6.27 -9.22 -35.11
C ILE A 509 -6.09 -10.69 -34.72
N ALA A 510 -5.40 -11.45 -35.57
CA ALA A 510 -4.82 -12.74 -35.22
C ALA A 510 -3.42 -12.84 -35.80
N ASP A 511 -2.70 -13.88 -35.39
CA ASP A 511 -1.34 -14.16 -35.82
C ASP A 511 -1.26 -15.42 -36.68
N LYS A 512 -0.18 -15.52 -37.44
CA LYS A 512 0.19 -16.75 -38.15
C LYS A 512 1.69 -16.98 -38.01
N VAL A 513 2.05 -18.15 -37.46
CA VAL A 513 3.45 -18.54 -37.22
C VAL A 513 4.20 -18.69 -38.55
N ILE A 514 5.43 -18.16 -38.61
CA ILE A 514 6.35 -18.39 -39.74
C ILE A 514 7.10 -19.69 -39.46
N GLN A 515 6.96 -20.65 -40.36
CA GLN A 515 7.58 -21.98 -40.22
C GLN A 515 9.10 -21.88 -40.03
N GLY A 516 9.60 -22.49 -38.95
CA GLY A 516 11.03 -22.49 -38.60
C GLY A 516 11.55 -21.22 -37.97
N SER A 517 10.67 -20.32 -37.55
CA SER A 517 11.02 -19.06 -36.85
C SER A 517 10.24 -18.92 -35.55
N ASN A 518 10.81 -18.18 -34.58
CA ASN A 518 10.12 -17.75 -33.36
C ASN A 518 9.31 -16.48 -33.59
N THR A 519 9.02 -16.11 -34.83
CA THR A 519 8.23 -14.94 -35.22
C THR A 519 7.01 -15.33 -36.03
N GLY A 520 6.02 -14.44 -36.07
CA GLY A 520 4.82 -14.60 -36.89
C GLY A 520 4.38 -13.27 -37.50
N ASN A 521 3.47 -13.36 -38.47
CA ASN A 521 2.82 -12.21 -39.07
C ASN A 521 1.43 -12.00 -38.44
N LEU A 522 1.07 -10.75 -38.17
CA LEU A 522 -0.28 -10.37 -37.77
C LEU A 522 -1.13 -10.14 -39.03
N PHE A 523 -2.38 -10.55 -38.98
CA PHE A 523 -3.35 -10.33 -40.05
C PHE A 523 -4.68 -9.81 -39.48
N LEU A 524 -5.45 -9.10 -40.30
CA LEU A 524 -6.81 -8.69 -40.00
C LEU A 524 -7.82 -9.62 -40.65
N PHE A 525 -8.84 -9.96 -39.90
CA PHE A 525 -9.96 -10.75 -40.38
C PHE A 525 -11.30 -10.18 -39.92
N LYS A 526 -12.35 -10.55 -40.64
CA LYS A 526 -13.76 -10.29 -40.27
C LYS A 526 -14.45 -11.62 -40.00
N LEU A 527 -15.49 -11.54 -39.18
CA LEU A 527 -16.43 -12.64 -39.01
C LEU A 527 -17.66 -12.37 -39.89
N THR A 528 -17.94 -13.29 -40.82
CA THR A 528 -19.16 -13.27 -41.63
C THR A 528 -20.13 -14.26 -40.98
N ASP A 529 -21.36 -13.82 -40.70
CA ASP A 529 -22.40 -14.60 -40.00
C ASP A 529 -21.95 -15.22 -38.67
N ASP A 530 -21.03 -14.51 -37.95
CA ASP A 530 -20.44 -14.90 -36.65
C ASP A 530 -19.64 -16.22 -36.65
N ILE A 531 -19.40 -16.86 -37.81
CA ILE A 531 -18.75 -18.16 -37.90
C ILE A 531 -17.61 -18.16 -38.92
N ASP A 532 -17.81 -17.63 -40.12
CA ASP A 532 -16.84 -17.69 -41.20
C ASP A 532 -15.80 -16.59 -41.12
N VAL A 533 -14.53 -16.96 -41.26
CA VAL A 533 -13.38 -16.05 -41.19
C VAL A 533 -12.99 -15.57 -42.58
N GLU A 534 -13.12 -14.28 -42.86
CA GLU A 534 -12.63 -13.61 -44.05
C GLU A 534 -11.36 -12.82 -43.72
N ILE A 535 -10.22 -13.19 -44.31
CA ILE A 535 -8.96 -12.46 -44.17
C ILE A 535 -9.00 -11.20 -45.02
N VAL A 536 -8.92 -10.04 -44.36
CA VAL A 536 -9.00 -8.71 -45.03
C VAL A 536 -7.60 -8.17 -45.36
N SER A 537 -6.62 -8.44 -44.49
CA SER A 537 -5.23 -8.04 -44.69
C SER A 537 -4.28 -9.08 -44.10
N THR A 538 -3.31 -9.53 -44.89
CA THR A 538 -2.42 -10.66 -44.54
C THR A 538 -1.16 -10.24 -43.74
N ASN A 539 -0.85 -8.95 -43.69
CA ASN A 539 0.34 -8.45 -42.99
C ASN A 539 0.10 -7.03 -42.45
N VAL A 540 -0.31 -6.95 -41.22
CA VAL A 540 -0.51 -5.67 -40.50
C VAL A 540 0.48 -5.48 -39.36
N GLY A 541 1.42 -6.43 -39.19
CA GLY A 541 2.40 -6.36 -38.14
C GLY A 541 3.12 -7.69 -37.95
N THR A 542 3.91 -7.77 -36.90
CA THR A 542 4.70 -8.96 -36.54
C THR A 542 4.56 -9.29 -35.06
N VAL A 543 4.75 -10.55 -34.72
CA VAL A 543 4.84 -11.05 -33.35
C VAL A 543 6.16 -11.78 -33.15
N ASP A 544 6.83 -11.51 -32.02
CA ASP A 544 8.00 -12.25 -31.55
C ASP A 544 7.54 -13.11 -30.36
N TYR A 545 7.42 -14.42 -30.55
CA TYR A 545 6.91 -15.34 -29.53
C TYR A 545 7.91 -15.56 -28.39
N GLU A 546 9.22 -15.46 -28.66
CA GLU A 546 10.26 -15.65 -27.65
C GLU A 546 10.33 -14.45 -26.69
N LYS A 547 10.23 -13.23 -27.21
CA LYS A 547 10.20 -12.03 -26.40
C LYS A 547 8.83 -11.71 -25.81
N GLY A 548 7.76 -12.25 -26.41
CA GLY A 548 6.39 -11.86 -26.07
C GLY A 548 6.07 -10.43 -26.49
N GLU A 549 6.48 -10.07 -27.71
CA GLU A 549 6.30 -8.71 -28.27
C GLU A 549 5.41 -8.75 -29.50
N ILE A 550 4.49 -7.80 -29.59
CA ILE A 550 3.58 -7.60 -30.70
C ILE A 550 3.82 -6.21 -31.27
N LEU A 551 4.19 -6.13 -32.54
CA LEU A 551 4.35 -4.89 -33.28
C LEU A 551 3.24 -4.77 -34.32
N ILE A 552 2.31 -3.84 -34.15
CA ILE A 552 1.28 -3.50 -35.13
C ILE A 552 1.83 -2.37 -35.99
N GLY A 553 1.88 -2.59 -37.30
CA GLY A 553 2.32 -1.61 -38.28
C GLY A 553 1.42 -0.36 -38.30
N THR A 554 1.77 0.59 -39.15
CA THR A 554 1.01 1.84 -39.25
C THR A 554 -0.43 1.58 -39.70
N ILE A 555 -1.38 1.81 -38.79
CA ILE A 555 -2.82 1.59 -38.97
C ILE A 555 -3.62 2.80 -38.51
N ASN A 556 -4.73 3.10 -39.19
CA ASN A 556 -5.64 4.15 -38.78
C ASN A 556 -6.93 3.52 -38.22
N ILE A 557 -7.05 3.50 -36.89
CA ILE A 557 -8.21 2.96 -36.16
C ILE A 557 -9.27 4.05 -36.09
N THR A 558 -10.49 3.77 -36.52
CA THR A 558 -11.60 4.73 -36.54
C THR A 558 -12.55 4.60 -35.36
N SER A 559 -12.72 3.39 -34.84
CA SER A 559 -13.52 3.13 -33.63
C SER A 559 -13.13 1.81 -32.98
N THR A 560 -13.50 1.62 -31.72
CA THR A 560 -13.33 0.38 -30.96
C THR A 560 -14.66 -0.11 -30.41
N LEU A 561 -14.84 -1.40 -30.22
CA LEU A 561 -16.04 -1.97 -29.59
C LEU A 561 -16.10 -1.64 -28.08
N LEU A 562 -14.93 -1.55 -27.43
CA LEU A 562 -14.83 -1.23 -26.03
C LEU A 562 -14.76 0.30 -25.81
N PRO A 563 -15.25 0.79 -24.65
CA PRO A 563 -15.15 2.20 -24.30
C PRO A 563 -13.70 2.66 -24.14
N GLU A 564 -13.47 3.96 -24.07
CA GLU A 564 -12.17 4.60 -23.86
C GLU A 564 -11.12 4.32 -24.95
N ASN A 565 -11.55 3.91 -26.14
CA ASN A 565 -10.70 3.56 -27.28
C ASN A 565 -9.73 2.40 -26.98
N ILE A 566 -10.19 1.43 -26.20
CA ILE A 566 -9.40 0.25 -25.81
C ILE A 566 -9.64 -0.89 -26.80
N ILE A 567 -8.54 -1.54 -27.19
CA ILE A 567 -8.51 -2.83 -27.85
C ILE A 567 -7.79 -3.79 -26.90
N GLU A 568 -8.47 -4.84 -26.47
CA GLU A 568 -7.85 -5.90 -25.68
C GLU A 568 -7.14 -6.89 -26.60
N ILE A 569 -5.89 -7.18 -26.28
CA ILE A 569 -5.08 -8.16 -27.01
C ILE A 569 -4.70 -9.27 -26.03
N GLN A 570 -5.11 -10.48 -26.34
CA GLN A 570 -4.90 -11.69 -25.57
C GLN A 570 -3.86 -12.58 -26.24
N ALA A 571 -3.09 -13.28 -25.41
CA ALA A 571 -2.14 -14.31 -25.83
C ALA A 571 -2.08 -15.45 -24.82
N VAL A 572 -1.83 -16.66 -25.26
CA VAL A 572 -1.54 -17.80 -24.39
C VAL A 572 -0.04 -17.84 -24.13
N PRO A 573 0.41 -17.77 -22.87
CA PRO A 573 1.84 -17.84 -22.57
C PRO A 573 2.38 -19.27 -22.74
N LEU A 574 3.67 -19.38 -23.02
CA LEU A 574 4.35 -20.70 -23.11
C LEU A 574 4.39 -21.39 -21.73
N SER A 575 4.54 -20.63 -20.68
CA SER A 575 4.50 -21.09 -19.29
C SER A 575 3.24 -20.58 -18.61
N ASN A 576 2.58 -21.43 -17.83
CA ASN A 576 1.45 -21.00 -17.00
C ASN A 576 1.87 -20.07 -15.83
N ASP A 577 3.16 -20.01 -15.50
CA ASP A 577 3.71 -18.97 -14.60
C ASP A 577 3.94 -17.68 -15.40
N VAL A 578 3.45 -16.55 -14.88
CA VAL A 578 3.54 -15.24 -15.54
C VAL A 578 4.35 -14.27 -14.69
N LEU A 579 5.29 -13.58 -15.32
CA LEU A 579 6.15 -12.57 -14.68
C LEU A 579 5.68 -11.17 -15.05
N GLY A 580 5.45 -10.33 -14.02
CA GLY A 580 5.31 -8.89 -14.21
C GLY A 580 6.69 -8.24 -14.32
N ARG A 581 6.89 -7.31 -15.24
CA ARG A 581 8.12 -6.52 -15.32
C ARG A 581 8.16 -5.46 -14.20
N LYS A 582 9.38 -5.16 -13.75
CA LYS A 582 9.62 -4.13 -12.73
C LYS A 582 9.61 -2.72 -13.33
#